data_9bea780d89e53d9a6a3310e8943f61d2
#
_entry.id   9bea780d89e53d9a6a3310e8943f61d2
#
_cell.length_a   1.000
_cell.length_b   1.000
_cell.length_c   1.000
_cell.angle_alpha   90.00
_cell.angle_beta   90.00
_cell.angle_gamma   90.00
#
_symmetry.space_group_name_H-M   'P 1'
#
loop_
_entity.id
_entity.type
_entity.pdbx_description
1 polymer ?
#
loop_
_entity_poly.entity_id
_entity_poly.type
_entity_poly.pdbx_seq_one_letter_code
_entity_poly.pdbx_strand_id
1 'polypeptide(L)'
;YSHYLDMTEYRYKGKFQSHGFQCAMGTVIMSACFDEFLKMDLSKLDVDACVAAWPTLEQEQKRALDIFKDFPVPQLGYTEITKKYNDAETVRKQLQTVKDNWFDLKERIQNQVYTYDKMVALMKSVGAPVGPESIGLTRAQVRKMTDFVQLMRWRINLFDLCKRARLYDELMDRVFVKGVLKMD
;
A
#
# COMPACT_ATOMS: atom_id res chain seq x y z
N TYR A 1 -3.41 4.63 -5.76
CA TYR A 1 -2.53 5.59 -6.44
C TYR A 1 -3.34 6.46 -7.41
N SER A 2 -4.11 5.88 -8.32
CA SER A 2 -4.91 6.63 -9.30
C SER A 2 -5.79 7.70 -8.65
N HIS A 3 -6.59 7.37 -7.63
CA HIS A 3 -7.40 8.34 -6.91
C HIS A 3 -6.60 9.50 -6.28
N TYR A 4 -5.40 9.23 -5.78
CA TYR A 4 -4.53 10.29 -5.27
C TYR A 4 -4.18 11.27 -6.39
N LEU A 5 -3.76 10.76 -7.55
CA LEU A 5 -3.39 11.58 -8.70
C LEU A 5 -4.58 12.38 -9.26
N ASP A 6 -5.76 11.75 -9.34
CA ASP A 6 -6.99 12.42 -9.78
C ASP A 6 -7.39 13.55 -8.80
N MET A 7 -7.41 13.27 -7.50
CA MET A 7 -7.84 14.24 -6.48
C MET A 7 -6.85 15.39 -6.28
N THR A 8 -5.56 15.17 -6.55
CA THR A 8 -4.54 16.22 -6.53
C THR A 8 -4.39 16.92 -7.89
N GLU A 9 -5.23 16.60 -8.87
CA GLU A 9 -5.16 17.13 -10.23
C GLU A 9 -3.76 17.03 -10.85
N TYR A 10 -3.08 15.92 -10.59
CA TYR A 10 -1.71 15.71 -11.00
C TYR A 10 -1.53 15.83 -12.51
N ARG A 11 -0.55 16.64 -12.94
CA ARG A 11 -0.19 16.86 -14.35
C ARG A 11 1.28 16.54 -14.60
N TYR A 12 1.54 15.88 -15.69
CA TYR A 12 2.90 15.70 -16.20
C TYR A 12 3.01 16.34 -17.58
N LYS A 13 4.01 17.22 -17.77
CA LYS A 13 4.18 18.00 -18.99
C LYS A 13 2.91 18.80 -19.37
N GLY A 14 2.24 19.35 -18.36
CA GLY A 14 1.02 20.15 -18.52
C GLY A 14 -0.26 19.39 -18.83
N LYS A 15 -0.22 18.04 -18.89
CA LYS A 15 -1.37 17.20 -19.23
C LYS A 15 -1.76 16.30 -18.07
N PHE A 16 -3.06 16.08 -17.90
CA PHE A 16 -3.56 15.00 -17.05
C PHE A 16 -3.10 13.66 -17.60
N GLN A 17 -2.70 12.78 -16.69
CA GLN A 17 -2.41 11.41 -17.08
C GLN A 17 -3.70 10.63 -17.24
N SER A 18 -3.78 9.76 -18.26
CA SER A 18 -4.94 8.89 -18.43
C SER A 18 -5.11 7.98 -17.21
N HIS A 19 -6.35 7.68 -16.87
CA HIS A 19 -6.65 6.75 -15.76
C HIS A 19 -5.93 5.39 -15.94
N GLY A 20 -5.87 4.87 -17.17
CA GLY A 20 -5.13 3.65 -17.49
C GLY A 20 -3.64 3.74 -17.13
N PHE A 21 -3.00 4.86 -17.42
CA PHE A 21 -1.59 5.07 -17.07
C PHE A 21 -1.36 5.19 -15.56
N GLN A 22 -2.26 5.86 -14.85
CA GLN A 22 -2.22 5.93 -13.38
C GLN A 22 -2.40 4.55 -12.76
N CYS A 23 -3.33 3.74 -13.27
CA CYS A 23 -3.56 2.37 -12.83
C CYS A 23 -2.35 1.47 -13.15
N ALA A 24 -1.77 1.56 -14.35
CA ALA A 24 -0.58 0.79 -14.73
C ALA A 24 0.58 1.06 -13.78
N MET A 25 0.88 2.33 -13.50
CA MET A 25 1.90 2.71 -12.51
C MET A 25 1.59 2.11 -11.14
N GLY A 26 0.36 2.28 -10.65
CA GLY A 26 -0.06 1.73 -9.34
C GLY A 26 0.09 0.20 -9.28
N THR A 27 -0.21 -0.50 -10.39
CA THR A 27 -0.07 -1.95 -10.49
C THR A 27 1.39 -2.39 -10.40
N VAL A 28 2.29 -1.70 -11.11
CA VAL A 28 3.74 -1.99 -11.04
C VAL A 28 4.28 -1.77 -9.62
N ILE A 29 3.88 -0.67 -8.95
CA ILE A 29 4.28 -0.40 -7.57
C ILE A 29 3.76 -1.49 -6.62
N MET A 30 2.49 -1.88 -6.77
CA MET A 30 1.92 -2.92 -5.92
C MET A 30 2.55 -4.28 -6.16
N SER A 31 2.98 -4.60 -7.40
CA SER A 31 3.74 -5.84 -7.66
C SER A 31 5.07 -5.85 -6.89
N ALA A 32 5.80 -4.73 -6.84
CA ALA A 32 7.01 -4.61 -6.01
C ALA A 32 6.68 -4.80 -4.51
N CYS A 33 5.58 -4.23 -4.04
CA CYS A 33 5.15 -4.40 -2.65
C CYS A 33 4.79 -5.87 -2.34
N PHE A 34 4.10 -6.57 -3.24
CA PHE A 34 3.79 -7.99 -3.05
C PHE A 34 5.02 -8.88 -3.11
N ASP A 35 5.98 -8.62 -3.99
CA ASP A 35 7.23 -9.37 -4.05
C ASP A 35 7.99 -9.30 -2.72
N GLU A 36 8.09 -8.13 -2.11
CA GLU A 36 8.75 -7.99 -0.82
C GLU A 36 7.92 -8.53 0.35
N PHE A 37 6.61 -8.33 0.33
CA PHE A 37 5.71 -8.88 1.34
C PHE A 37 5.74 -10.41 1.38
N LEU A 38 5.75 -11.08 0.23
CA LEU A 38 5.78 -12.53 0.13
C LEU A 38 7.12 -13.17 0.55
N LYS A 39 8.18 -12.37 0.75
CA LYS A 39 9.44 -12.81 1.37
C LYS A 39 9.38 -12.82 2.90
N MET A 40 8.36 -12.17 3.49
CA MET A 40 8.16 -12.17 4.94
C MET A 40 7.53 -13.50 5.40
N ASP A 41 7.81 -13.90 6.63
CA ASP A 41 7.27 -15.13 7.23
C ASP A 41 6.26 -14.80 8.34
N LEU A 42 4.98 -14.65 7.95
CA LEU A 42 3.92 -14.31 8.88
C LEU A 42 3.47 -15.52 9.74
N SER A 43 3.95 -16.73 9.47
CA SER A 43 3.71 -17.89 10.35
C SER A 43 4.35 -17.72 11.73
N LYS A 44 5.35 -16.84 11.84
CA LYS A 44 6.07 -16.50 13.07
C LYS A 44 5.59 -15.19 13.71
N LEU A 45 4.47 -14.62 13.24
CA LEU A 45 3.96 -13.35 13.74
C LEU A 45 3.68 -13.42 15.25
N ASP A 46 4.19 -12.45 15.99
CA ASP A 46 3.82 -12.23 17.40
C ASP A 46 2.51 -11.44 17.44
N VAL A 47 1.39 -12.18 17.45
CA VAL A 47 0.04 -11.61 17.43
C VAL A 47 -0.22 -10.78 18.70
N ASP A 48 0.28 -11.22 19.85
CA ASP A 48 0.10 -10.51 21.11
C ASP A 48 0.79 -9.13 21.10
N ALA A 49 2.02 -9.09 20.63
CA ALA A 49 2.75 -7.82 20.47
C ALA A 49 2.08 -6.89 19.43
N CYS A 50 1.54 -7.45 18.35
CA CYS A 50 0.80 -6.66 17.35
C CYS A 50 -0.46 -6.02 17.95
N VAL A 51 -1.24 -6.81 18.70
CA VAL A 51 -2.48 -6.35 19.32
C VAL A 51 -2.22 -5.35 20.45
N ALA A 52 -1.19 -5.58 21.26
CA ALA A 52 -0.80 -4.64 22.32
C ALA A 52 -0.39 -3.26 21.78
N ALA A 53 0.15 -3.22 20.57
CA ALA A 53 0.54 -1.98 19.89
C ALA A 53 -0.54 -1.41 18.95
N TRP A 54 -1.71 -2.09 18.83
CA TRP A 54 -2.77 -1.63 17.92
C TRP A 54 -3.40 -0.34 18.45
N PRO A 55 -3.44 0.74 17.64
CA PRO A 55 -3.94 2.03 18.09
C PRO A 55 -5.46 2.01 18.28
N THR A 56 -5.97 2.93 19.11
CA THR A 56 -7.41 3.19 19.21
C THR A 56 -7.94 3.85 17.93
N LEU A 57 -9.27 3.81 17.73
CA LEU A 57 -9.90 4.51 16.60
C LEU A 57 -9.55 5.99 16.59
N GLU A 58 -9.56 6.66 17.74
CA GLU A 58 -9.23 8.09 17.86
C GLU A 58 -7.78 8.37 17.42
N GLN A 59 -6.84 7.51 17.80
CA GLN A 59 -5.45 7.65 17.38
C GLN A 59 -5.30 7.48 15.85
N GLU A 60 -5.98 6.51 15.25
CA GLU A 60 -5.98 6.30 13.80
C GLU A 60 -6.68 7.44 13.06
N GLN A 61 -7.78 7.99 13.59
CA GLN A 61 -8.45 9.16 13.05
C GLN A 61 -7.54 10.39 13.08
N LYS A 62 -6.84 10.63 14.19
CA LYS A 62 -5.87 11.72 14.30
C LYS A 62 -4.73 11.54 13.29
N ARG A 63 -4.15 10.34 13.20
CA ARG A 63 -3.11 10.03 12.20
C ARG A 63 -3.60 10.32 10.78
N ALA A 64 -4.82 9.94 10.45
CA ALA A 64 -5.40 10.19 9.15
C ALA A 64 -5.57 11.69 8.86
N LEU A 65 -6.04 12.48 9.83
CA LEU A 65 -6.13 13.94 9.70
C LEU A 65 -4.75 14.58 9.51
N ASP A 66 -3.74 14.14 10.25
CA ASP A 66 -2.36 14.65 10.13
C ASP A 66 -1.78 14.36 8.74
N ILE A 67 -2.00 13.15 8.18
CA ILE A 67 -1.57 12.79 6.83
C ILE A 67 -2.29 13.64 5.78
N PHE A 68 -3.59 13.83 5.92
CA PHE A 68 -4.44 14.50 4.92
C PHE A 68 -4.57 16.01 5.11
N LYS A 69 -3.90 16.63 6.09
CA LYS A 69 -4.08 18.06 6.43
C LYS A 69 -3.96 19.01 5.22
N ASP A 70 -3.03 18.74 4.32
CA ASP A 70 -2.76 19.55 3.12
C ASP A 70 -3.34 18.90 1.83
N PHE A 71 -4.17 17.86 1.97
CA PHE A 71 -4.79 17.20 0.84
C PHE A 71 -6.06 17.95 0.40
N PRO A 72 -6.46 17.95 -0.90
CA PRO A 72 -7.65 18.65 -1.37
C PRO A 72 -8.94 18.33 -0.63
N VAL A 73 -9.02 17.12 -0.04
CA VAL A 73 -10.15 16.70 0.81
C VAL A 73 -9.60 16.23 2.15
N PRO A 74 -9.33 17.12 3.11
CA PRO A 74 -8.65 16.78 4.37
C PRO A 74 -9.38 15.73 5.23
N GLN A 75 -10.71 15.68 5.15
CA GLN A 75 -11.54 14.74 5.93
C GLN A 75 -11.60 13.32 5.32
N LEU A 76 -11.06 13.10 4.10
CA LEU A 76 -11.17 11.81 3.43
C LEU A 76 -10.56 10.69 4.25
N GLY A 77 -9.31 10.84 4.68
CA GLY A 77 -8.61 9.83 5.45
C GLY A 77 -9.34 9.47 6.76
N TYR A 78 -9.85 10.48 7.49
CA TYR A 78 -10.67 10.31 8.68
C TYR A 78 -11.93 9.48 8.39
N THR A 79 -12.67 9.84 7.35
CA THR A 79 -13.91 9.15 6.97
C THR A 79 -13.66 7.70 6.59
N GLU A 80 -12.61 7.43 5.81
CA GLU A 80 -12.34 6.10 5.30
C GLU A 80 -11.72 5.18 6.38
N ILE A 81 -10.87 5.70 7.27
CA ILE A 81 -10.34 4.89 8.38
C ILE A 81 -11.43 4.54 9.39
N THR A 82 -12.37 5.46 9.67
CA THR A 82 -13.50 5.21 10.56
C THR A 82 -14.35 4.02 10.10
N LYS A 83 -14.54 3.88 8.78
CA LYS A 83 -15.32 2.78 8.18
C LYS A 83 -14.60 1.41 8.22
N LYS A 84 -13.27 1.39 8.19
CA LYS A 84 -12.50 0.15 8.11
C LYS A 84 -11.74 -0.22 9.38
N TYR A 85 -11.80 0.63 10.38
CA TYR A 85 -11.19 0.33 11.67
C TYR A 85 -11.80 -0.93 12.29
N ASN A 86 -10.96 -1.73 12.90
CA ASN A 86 -11.38 -2.86 13.73
C ASN A 86 -10.74 -2.72 15.12
N ASP A 87 -11.47 -3.15 16.13
CA ASP A 87 -10.95 -3.22 17.49
C ASP A 87 -9.86 -4.27 17.66
N ALA A 88 -9.17 -4.23 18.79
CA ALA A 88 -8.07 -5.11 19.11
C ALA A 88 -8.45 -6.60 19.08
N GLU A 89 -9.66 -6.96 19.50
CA GLU A 89 -10.13 -8.35 19.48
C GLU A 89 -10.34 -8.86 18.04
N THR A 90 -10.96 -8.04 17.20
CA THR A 90 -11.15 -8.36 15.78
C THR A 90 -9.80 -8.47 15.05
N VAL A 91 -8.87 -7.54 15.32
CA VAL A 91 -7.52 -7.58 14.75
C VAL A 91 -6.78 -8.84 15.20
N ARG A 92 -6.90 -9.24 16.46
CA ARG A 92 -6.34 -10.50 16.97
C ARG A 92 -6.82 -11.70 16.16
N LYS A 93 -8.13 -11.84 15.97
CA LYS A 93 -8.71 -12.95 15.19
C LYS A 93 -8.20 -12.98 13.75
N GLN A 94 -8.11 -11.82 13.13
CA GLN A 94 -7.62 -11.68 11.75
C GLN A 94 -6.15 -12.05 11.64
N LEU A 95 -5.29 -11.54 12.52
CA LEU A 95 -3.86 -11.85 12.52
C LEU A 95 -3.59 -13.31 12.86
N GLN A 96 -4.33 -13.90 13.80
CA GLN A 96 -4.23 -15.33 14.09
C GLN A 96 -4.60 -16.17 12.87
N THR A 97 -5.70 -15.83 12.18
CA THR A 97 -6.09 -16.50 10.93
C THR A 97 -5.00 -16.41 9.87
N VAL A 98 -4.39 -15.24 9.69
CA VAL A 98 -3.28 -15.06 8.73
C VAL A 98 -2.07 -15.90 9.14
N LYS A 99 -1.69 -15.89 10.41
CA LYS A 99 -0.57 -16.67 10.96
C LYS A 99 -0.75 -18.15 10.72
N ASP A 100 -1.91 -18.68 11.10
CA ASP A 100 -2.20 -20.13 11.05
C ASP A 100 -2.30 -20.65 9.61
N ASN A 101 -2.70 -19.80 8.67
CA ASN A 101 -2.87 -20.16 7.27
C ASN A 101 -1.82 -19.52 6.34
N TRP A 102 -0.69 -19.03 6.88
CA TRP A 102 0.24 -18.21 6.11
C TRP A 102 0.74 -18.89 4.83
N PHE A 103 1.10 -20.14 4.88
CA PHE A 103 1.67 -20.84 3.72
C PHE A 103 0.64 -21.03 2.60
N ASP A 104 -0.60 -21.41 2.93
CA ASP A 104 -1.71 -21.49 1.96
C ASP A 104 -2.03 -20.10 1.37
N LEU A 105 -2.14 -19.08 2.21
CA LEU A 105 -2.37 -17.70 1.77
C LEU A 105 -1.26 -17.21 0.83
N LYS A 106 -0.01 -17.47 1.19
CA LYS A 106 1.16 -17.10 0.40
C LYS A 106 1.11 -17.76 -0.98
N GLU A 107 0.89 -19.06 -1.05
CA GLU A 107 0.78 -19.79 -2.31
C GLU A 107 -0.38 -19.26 -3.17
N ARG A 108 -1.55 -19.03 -2.59
CA ARG A 108 -2.71 -18.48 -3.30
C ARG A 108 -2.43 -17.09 -3.84
N ILE A 109 -1.76 -16.22 -3.09
CA ILE A 109 -1.36 -14.90 -3.56
C ILE A 109 -0.35 -15.03 -4.70
N GLN A 110 0.68 -15.88 -4.57
CA GLN A 110 1.69 -16.10 -5.61
C GLN A 110 1.08 -16.58 -6.93
N ASN A 111 -0.01 -17.35 -6.88
CA ASN A 111 -0.72 -17.83 -8.06
C ASN A 111 -1.65 -16.78 -8.70
N GLN A 112 -1.90 -15.65 -8.05
CA GLN A 112 -2.81 -14.60 -8.51
C GLN A 112 -2.10 -13.30 -8.91
N VAL A 113 -0.93 -13.01 -8.35
CA VAL A 113 -0.20 -11.78 -8.63
C VAL A 113 1.03 -12.05 -9.50
N TYR A 114 1.33 -11.12 -10.41
CA TYR A 114 2.58 -11.18 -11.15
C TYR A 114 3.70 -10.57 -10.31
N THR A 115 4.90 -11.15 -10.41
CA THR A 115 6.12 -10.55 -9.87
C THR A 115 6.37 -9.18 -10.52
N TYR A 116 7.14 -8.34 -9.84
CA TYR A 116 7.52 -7.03 -10.36
C TYR A 116 8.11 -7.11 -11.77
N ASP A 117 9.09 -7.98 -12.00
CA ASP A 117 9.75 -8.11 -13.29
C ASP A 117 8.78 -8.54 -14.40
N LYS A 118 7.90 -9.50 -14.12
CA LYS A 118 6.88 -9.95 -15.06
C LYS A 118 5.87 -8.84 -15.36
N MET A 119 5.47 -8.08 -14.36
CA MET A 119 4.56 -6.95 -14.53
C MET A 119 5.20 -5.84 -15.37
N VAL A 120 6.46 -5.49 -15.09
CA VAL A 120 7.22 -4.51 -15.89
C VAL A 120 7.34 -4.95 -17.34
N ALA A 121 7.68 -6.22 -17.60
CA ALA A 121 7.76 -6.77 -18.97
C ALA A 121 6.42 -6.67 -19.70
N LEU A 122 5.32 -7.02 -19.03
CA LEU A 122 3.97 -6.94 -19.58
C LEU A 122 3.57 -5.48 -19.90
N MET A 123 3.79 -4.54 -18.98
CA MET A 123 3.49 -3.12 -19.20
C MET A 123 4.32 -2.54 -20.35
N LYS A 124 5.60 -2.92 -20.45
CA LYS A 124 6.48 -2.53 -21.55
C LYS A 124 5.96 -3.00 -22.91
N SER A 125 5.46 -4.23 -23.00
CA SER A 125 4.99 -4.81 -24.25
C SER A 125 3.79 -4.08 -24.87
N VAL A 126 3.04 -3.36 -24.04
CA VAL A 126 1.85 -2.57 -24.47
C VAL A 126 2.09 -1.05 -24.41
N GLY A 127 3.32 -0.60 -24.20
CA GLY A 127 3.67 0.82 -24.12
C GLY A 127 3.11 1.55 -22.89
N ALA A 128 2.74 0.81 -21.85
CA ALA A 128 2.22 1.39 -20.61
C ALA A 128 3.36 1.82 -19.67
N PRO A 129 3.10 2.70 -18.68
CA PRO A 129 4.06 3.07 -17.66
C PRO A 129 4.62 1.87 -16.91
N VAL A 130 5.95 1.84 -16.73
CA VAL A 130 6.67 0.76 -16.05
C VAL A 130 7.22 1.18 -14.68
N GLY A 131 6.97 2.41 -14.28
CA GLY A 131 7.39 2.98 -13.01
C GLY A 131 6.96 4.43 -12.86
N PRO A 132 7.21 5.03 -11.69
CA PRO A 132 6.85 6.41 -11.40
C PRO A 132 7.37 7.41 -12.42
N GLU A 133 8.61 7.23 -12.86
CA GLU A 133 9.32 8.13 -13.76
C GLU A 133 8.62 8.23 -15.13
N SER A 134 7.92 7.18 -15.54
CA SER A 134 7.15 7.15 -16.79
C SER A 134 6.05 8.23 -16.85
N ILE A 135 5.58 8.68 -15.71
CA ILE A 135 4.58 9.75 -15.58
C ILE A 135 5.10 10.96 -14.81
N GLY A 136 6.41 11.08 -14.67
CA GLY A 136 7.08 12.25 -14.08
C GLY A 136 7.10 12.31 -12.56
N LEU A 137 6.82 11.21 -11.87
CA LEU A 137 6.93 11.11 -10.42
C LEU A 137 8.32 10.58 -10.03
N THR A 138 8.84 11.08 -8.92
CA THR A 138 10.00 10.48 -8.27
C THR A 138 9.55 9.32 -7.36
N ARG A 139 10.47 8.41 -7.05
CA ARG A 139 10.21 7.30 -6.10
C ARG A 139 9.91 7.82 -4.70
N ALA A 140 10.56 8.91 -4.27
CA ALA A 140 10.27 9.58 -3.01
C ALA A 140 8.83 10.13 -2.95
N GLN A 141 8.32 10.72 -4.05
CA GLN A 141 6.92 11.14 -4.13
C GLN A 141 5.97 9.95 -4.01
N VAL A 142 6.25 8.83 -4.69
CA VAL A 142 5.43 7.62 -4.60
C VAL A 142 5.48 7.01 -3.21
N ARG A 143 6.66 6.98 -2.56
CA ARG A 143 6.76 6.54 -1.16
C ARG A 143 5.84 7.36 -0.25
N LYS A 144 5.83 8.68 -0.40
CA LYS A 144 4.93 9.58 0.34
C LYS A 144 3.46 9.30 0.00
N MET A 145 3.13 9.12 -1.29
CA MET A 145 1.77 8.76 -1.73
C MET A 145 1.25 7.48 -1.07
N THR A 146 2.12 6.51 -0.78
CA THR A 146 1.73 5.21 -0.21
C THR A 146 1.06 5.36 1.15
N ASP A 147 1.43 6.36 1.96
CA ASP A 147 0.78 6.63 3.24
C ASP A 147 -0.68 7.09 3.05
N PHE A 148 -0.95 7.86 1.98
CA PHE A 148 -2.31 8.25 1.60
C PHE A 148 -3.09 7.04 1.02
N VAL A 149 -2.46 6.23 0.17
CA VAL A 149 -3.11 5.09 -0.50
C VAL A 149 -3.71 4.12 0.50
N GLN A 150 -3.07 3.89 1.63
CA GLN A 150 -3.60 3.07 2.72
C GLN A 150 -4.94 3.63 3.25
N LEU A 151 -5.12 4.96 3.23
CA LEU A 151 -6.26 5.68 3.80
C LEU A 151 -7.26 6.20 2.77
N MET A 152 -7.02 6.00 1.46
CA MET A 152 -7.88 6.54 0.38
C MET A 152 -9.26 5.87 0.26
N ARG A 153 -9.42 4.68 0.80
CA ARG A 153 -10.63 3.86 0.68
C ARG A 153 -10.85 3.02 1.92
N TRP A 154 -12.12 2.77 2.25
CA TRP A 154 -12.54 1.90 3.34
C TRP A 154 -12.23 0.41 3.13
N ARG A 155 -11.94 -0.01 1.90
CA ARG A 155 -11.57 -1.40 1.59
C ARG A 155 -10.21 -1.74 2.16
N ILE A 156 -10.15 -2.90 2.82
CA ILE A 156 -8.89 -3.47 3.33
C ILE A 156 -7.96 -3.77 2.16
N ASN A 157 -6.71 -3.39 2.29
CA ASN A 157 -5.65 -3.64 1.31
C ASN A 157 -4.38 -4.18 2.01
N LEU A 158 -3.34 -4.47 1.22
CA LEU A 158 -2.06 -4.99 1.73
C LEU A 158 -1.48 -4.12 2.85
N PHE A 159 -1.54 -2.81 2.71
CA PHE A 159 -0.96 -1.89 3.70
C PHE A 159 -1.72 -1.90 5.04
N ASP A 160 -3.03 -2.17 5.01
CA ASP A 160 -3.80 -2.37 6.25
C ASP A 160 -3.36 -3.64 6.99
N LEU A 161 -3.13 -4.74 6.27
CA LEU A 161 -2.59 -5.96 6.86
C LEU A 161 -1.19 -5.70 7.44
N CYS A 162 -0.32 -5.03 6.69
CA CYS A 162 1.02 -4.71 7.17
C CYS A 162 1.00 -3.77 8.39
N LYS A 163 0.07 -2.82 8.47
CA LYS A 163 -0.10 -1.98 9.68
C LYS A 163 -0.52 -2.81 10.88
N ARG A 164 -1.52 -3.70 10.74
CA ARG A 164 -1.98 -4.60 11.80
C ARG A 164 -0.86 -5.53 12.29
N ALA A 165 -0.07 -6.05 11.36
CA ALA A 165 1.06 -6.95 11.64
C ALA A 165 2.35 -6.22 12.07
N ARG A 166 2.38 -4.90 12.16
CA ARG A 166 3.57 -4.06 12.43
C ARG A 166 4.70 -4.24 11.40
N LEU A 167 4.35 -4.59 10.18
CA LEU A 167 5.29 -4.85 9.08
C LEU A 167 5.33 -3.71 8.05
N TYR A 168 4.53 -2.65 8.25
CA TYR A 168 4.41 -1.58 7.25
C TYR A 168 5.74 -0.87 6.99
N ASP A 169 6.43 -0.46 8.05
CA ASP A 169 7.70 0.28 7.92
C ASP A 169 8.80 -0.62 7.34
N GLU A 170 8.83 -1.90 7.74
CA GLU A 170 9.73 -2.89 7.15
C GLU A 170 9.44 -3.10 5.65
N LEU A 171 8.17 -3.21 5.27
CA LEU A 171 7.79 -3.33 3.85
C LEU A 171 8.24 -2.09 3.07
N MET A 172 8.01 -0.90 3.61
CA MET A 172 8.45 0.35 2.97
C MET A 172 9.96 0.42 2.82
N ASP A 173 10.72 0.01 3.83
CA ASP A 173 12.19 -0.08 3.76
C ASP A 173 12.64 -1.07 2.68
N ARG A 174 12.05 -2.27 2.66
CA ARG A 174 12.36 -3.30 1.65
C ARG A 174 12.09 -2.80 0.23
N VAL A 175 11.00 -2.09 -0.01
CA VAL A 175 10.61 -1.62 -1.36
C VAL A 175 11.36 -0.35 -1.76
N PHE A 176 11.42 0.66 -0.88
CA PHE A 176 11.83 2.02 -1.23
C PHE A 176 13.24 2.42 -0.74
N VAL A 177 13.85 1.62 0.12
CA VAL A 177 15.25 1.87 0.57
C VAL A 177 16.21 0.83 0.02
N LYS A 178 15.83 -0.45 0.03
CA LYS A 178 16.70 -1.58 -0.38
C LYS A 178 16.28 -2.22 -1.69
N GLY A 179 15.03 -2.06 -2.11
CA GLY A 179 14.40 -2.81 -3.20
C GLY A 179 14.44 -2.12 -4.55
N VAL A 180 13.60 -2.64 -5.44
CA VAL A 180 13.54 -2.23 -6.87
C VAL A 180 13.03 -0.79 -7.08
N LEU A 181 12.34 -0.21 -6.10
CA LEU A 181 11.89 1.18 -6.11
C LEU A 181 12.73 2.05 -5.15
N LYS A 182 14.00 1.67 -4.91
CA LYS A 182 14.91 2.44 -4.06
C LYS A 182 14.93 3.91 -4.47
N MET A 183 14.73 4.76 -3.47
CA MET A 183 14.87 6.22 -3.63
C MET A 183 16.35 6.60 -3.82
N ASP A 184 16.58 7.62 -4.61
CA ASP A 184 17.93 8.18 -4.85
C ASP A 184 18.41 8.93 -3.61
#